data_23f4b6d7c831bb8d2a81bb8dcac5c11e
#
_entry.id   23f4b6d7c831bb8d2a81bb8dcac5c11e
#
_cell.length_a   1.000
_cell.length_b   1.000
_cell.length_c   1.000
_cell.angle_alpha   90.00
_cell.angle_beta   90.00
_cell.angle_gamma   90.00
#
_symmetry.space_group_name_H-M   'P 1'
#
loop_
_entity.id
_entity.type
_entity.pdbx_description
1 polymer ?
#
loop_
_entity_poly.entity_id
_entity_poly.type
_entity_poly.pdbx_seq_one_letter_code
_entity_poly.pdbx_strand_id
1 'polypeptide(L)'
;RFLMPCTLGLDISTSCTGVCFLDEAGEIVSLSHIKYPGKLNLWEKADFTLSALKQIAEDEEVELDSFFVEESLQKFRPGLSSAKTLTTLSKFNGIVCYLTRQVFGLDPEPINVNTARKAVGLKIPRGSNSKQIVHEWVSAETDFEWPTKILRGGPRKGQEVLIDACYDMADAYLIARAGQSLVKQEE
;
A
#
# COMPACT_ATOMS: atom_id res chain seq x y z
N ARG A 1 -3.52 -12.79 25.61
CA ARG A 1 -4.35 -12.48 24.44
C ARG A 1 -3.64 -13.03 23.21
N PHE A 2 -4.28 -13.89 22.45
CA PHE A 2 -3.72 -14.37 21.18
C PHE A 2 -3.92 -13.28 20.15
N LEU A 3 -2.82 -12.73 19.62
CA LEU A 3 -2.85 -11.81 18.47
C LEU A 3 -2.83 -12.65 17.20
N MET A 4 -3.53 -12.18 16.18
CA MET A 4 -3.57 -12.86 14.88
C MET A 4 -2.32 -12.50 14.07
N PRO A 5 -1.51 -13.50 13.62
CA PRO A 5 -0.37 -13.24 12.77
C PRO A 5 -0.80 -12.66 11.42
N CYS A 6 -0.14 -11.57 11.00
CA CYS A 6 -0.50 -10.85 9.78
C CYS A 6 0.71 -10.39 8.98
N THR A 7 0.54 -10.41 7.67
CA THR A 7 1.44 -9.77 6.72
C THR A 7 1.02 -8.33 6.50
N LEU A 8 1.97 -7.39 6.63
CA LEU A 8 1.77 -5.98 6.28
C LEU A 8 2.30 -5.70 4.87
N GLY A 9 1.48 -5.09 4.03
CA GLY A 9 1.88 -4.51 2.75
C GLY A 9 1.68 -3.00 2.74
N LEU A 10 2.68 -2.26 2.27
CA LEU A 10 2.63 -0.79 2.14
C LEU A 10 2.95 -0.33 0.72
N ASP A 11 2.12 0.58 0.21
CA ASP A 11 2.43 1.45 -0.93
C ASP A 11 2.64 2.87 -0.40
N ILE A 12 3.91 3.25 -0.19
CA ILE A 12 4.29 4.49 0.49
C ILE A 12 4.40 5.64 -0.51
N SER A 13 3.63 6.70 -0.31
CA SER A 13 3.79 7.96 -1.01
C SER A 13 3.65 9.17 -0.08
N THR A 14 4.15 10.33 -0.51
CA THR A 14 4.10 11.56 0.29
C THR A 14 2.73 12.23 0.32
N SER A 15 1.78 11.74 -0.45
CA SER A 15 0.40 12.24 -0.51
C SER A 15 -0.63 11.31 0.13
N CYS A 16 -0.43 10.01 -0.07
CA CYS A 16 -1.31 8.97 0.44
C CYS A 16 -0.53 7.66 0.52
N THR A 17 -0.61 6.95 1.63
CA THR A 17 0.01 5.63 1.79
C THR A 17 -1.09 4.57 1.85
N GLY A 18 -1.04 3.60 0.95
CA GLY A 18 -1.90 2.41 1.00
C GLY A 18 -1.40 1.44 2.06
N VAL A 19 -2.32 0.83 2.79
CA VAL A 19 -2.04 -0.09 3.91
C VAL A 19 -2.90 -1.33 3.79
N CYS A 20 -2.28 -2.50 3.81
CA CYS A 20 -2.96 -3.79 3.78
C CYS A 20 -2.40 -4.71 4.86
N PHE A 21 -3.29 -5.26 5.69
CA PHE A 21 -3.00 -6.37 6.61
C PHE A 21 -3.72 -7.60 6.09
N LEU A 22 -2.98 -8.67 5.85
CA LEU A 22 -3.52 -9.97 5.45
C LEU A 22 -3.22 -11.01 6.53
N ASP A 23 -4.16 -11.89 6.78
CA ASP A 23 -3.93 -13.07 7.60
C ASP A 23 -3.09 -14.14 6.85
N GLU A 24 -2.76 -15.24 7.51
CA GLU A 24 -1.99 -16.35 6.92
C GLU A 24 -2.68 -17.01 5.70
N ALA A 25 -4.01 -16.97 5.65
CA ALA A 25 -4.78 -17.46 4.51
C ALA A 25 -4.76 -16.49 3.31
N GLY A 26 -4.36 -15.23 3.56
CA GLY A 26 -4.34 -14.15 2.58
C GLY A 26 -5.67 -13.40 2.50
N GLU A 27 -6.52 -13.56 3.50
CA GLU A 27 -7.74 -12.78 3.62
C GLU A 27 -7.44 -11.38 4.19
N ILE A 28 -8.24 -10.41 3.79
CA ILE A 28 -8.09 -9.02 4.24
C ILE A 28 -8.55 -8.91 5.69
N VAL A 29 -7.61 -8.58 6.58
CA VAL A 29 -7.90 -8.17 7.96
C VAL A 29 -8.21 -6.67 7.97
N SER A 30 -7.37 -5.87 7.32
CA SER A 30 -7.59 -4.44 7.15
C SER A 30 -7.01 -3.98 5.81
N LEU A 31 -7.79 -3.22 5.05
CA LEU A 31 -7.36 -2.58 3.82
C LEU A 31 -7.78 -1.11 3.86
N SER A 32 -6.81 -0.22 3.96
CA SER A 32 -7.05 1.18 4.25
C SER A 32 -6.01 2.09 3.59
N HIS A 33 -6.13 3.38 3.84
CA HIS A 33 -5.17 4.36 3.37
C HIS A 33 -4.91 5.42 4.44
N ILE A 34 -3.72 5.99 4.40
CA ILE A 34 -3.30 7.09 5.27
C ILE A 34 -3.15 8.33 4.40
N LYS A 35 -4.10 9.26 4.54
CA LYS A 35 -4.04 10.58 3.91
C LYS A 35 -3.52 11.60 4.93
N TYR A 36 -2.49 12.34 4.54
CA TYR A 36 -1.84 13.27 5.45
C TYR A 36 -2.63 14.56 5.62
N PRO A 37 -2.91 14.99 6.86
CA PRO A 37 -3.62 16.24 7.11
C PRO A 37 -2.70 17.45 6.89
N GLY A 38 -3.23 18.51 6.30
CA GLY A 38 -2.56 19.81 6.21
C GLY A 38 -1.18 19.80 5.56
N LYS A 39 -0.31 20.70 6.03
CA LYS A 39 1.08 20.85 5.55
C LYS A 39 2.04 20.20 6.54
N LEU A 40 2.14 18.88 6.50
CA LEU A 40 3.13 18.14 7.29
C LEU A 40 4.45 18.04 6.52
N ASN A 41 5.58 18.18 7.23
CA ASN A 41 6.88 17.81 6.71
C ASN A 41 7.05 16.28 6.66
N LEU A 42 8.17 15.78 6.11
CA LEU A 42 8.38 14.33 5.95
C LEU A 42 8.42 13.57 7.28
N TRP A 43 9.00 14.17 8.31
CA TRP A 43 9.11 13.56 9.64
C TRP A 43 7.73 13.43 10.29
N GLU A 44 6.97 14.51 10.28
CA GLU A 44 5.59 14.52 10.81
C GLU A 44 4.68 13.56 10.08
N LYS A 45 4.82 13.41 8.75
CA LYS A 45 4.09 12.40 7.97
C LYS A 45 4.50 10.98 8.37
N ALA A 46 5.78 10.74 8.60
CA ALA A 46 6.26 9.43 9.02
C ALA A 46 5.76 9.06 10.42
N ASP A 47 5.78 9.99 11.36
CA ASP A 47 5.21 9.80 12.70
C ASP A 47 3.70 9.54 12.62
N PHE A 48 2.99 10.28 11.76
CA PHE A 48 1.56 10.08 11.50
C PHE A 48 1.28 8.69 10.92
N THR A 49 2.10 8.24 9.96
CA THR A 49 2.00 6.89 9.38
C THR A 49 2.19 5.82 10.45
N LEU A 50 3.23 5.96 11.26
CA LEU A 50 3.53 5.00 12.31
C LEU A 50 2.40 4.92 13.34
N SER A 51 1.87 6.07 13.76
CA SER A 51 0.74 6.12 14.70
C SER A 51 -0.50 5.44 14.13
N ALA A 52 -0.80 5.65 12.84
CA ALA A 52 -1.91 4.99 12.17
C ALA A 52 -1.71 3.47 12.07
N LEU A 53 -0.50 3.00 11.71
CA LEU A 53 -0.20 1.56 11.65
C LEU A 53 -0.34 0.88 13.01
N LYS A 54 0.14 1.52 14.08
CA LYS A 54 -0.02 1.02 15.45
C LYS A 54 -1.49 0.92 15.85
N GLN A 55 -2.26 1.96 15.55
CA GLN A 55 -3.69 1.99 15.86
C GLN A 55 -4.44 0.86 15.12
N ILE A 56 -4.15 0.65 13.84
CA ILE A 56 -4.77 -0.45 13.08
C ILE A 56 -4.39 -1.80 13.69
N ALA A 57 -3.12 -2.02 14.01
CA ALA A 57 -2.67 -3.27 14.60
C ALA A 57 -3.31 -3.55 15.99
N GLU A 58 -3.52 -2.50 16.79
CA GLU A 58 -4.21 -2.58 18.08
C GLU A 58 -5.70 -2.86 17.91
N ASP A 59 -6.39 -2.13 17.02
CA ASP A 59 -7.83 -2.27 16.78
C ASP A 59 -8.20 -3.64 16.21
N GLU A 60 -7.38 -4.18 15.31
CA GLU A 60 -7.58 -5.49 14.68
C GLU A 60 -6.98 -6.65 15.50
N GLU A 61 -6.32 -6.36 16.63
CA GLU A 61 -5.68 -7.36 17.51
C GLU A 61 -4.66 -8.24 16.76
N VAL A 62 -3.84 -7.65 15.88
CA VAL A 62 -2.87 -8.36 15.05
C VAL A 62 -1.43 -8.22 15.56
N GLU A 63 -0.62 -9.23 15.29
CA GLU A 63 0.82 -9.23 15.40
C GLU A 63 1.42 -9.39 14.00
N LEU A 64 2.38 -8.53 13.63
CA LEU A 64 3.02 -8.66 12.33
C LEU A 64 4.03 -9.81 12.35
N ASP A 65 3.96 -10.67 11.35
CA ASP A 65 4.93 -11.74 11.06
C ASP A 65 5.83 -11.43 9.87
N SER A 66 5.35 -10.58 8.96
CA SER A 66 6.07 -10.15 7.76
C SER A 66 5.68 -8.74 7.32
N PHE A 67 6.63 -8.03 6.70
CA PHE A 67 6.45 -6.66 6.27
C PHE A 67 7.03 -6.44 4.88
N PHE A 68 6.16 -6.18 3.93
CA PHE A 68 6.51 -5.91 2.53
C PHE A 68 6.20 -4.47 2.15
N VAL A 69 7.04 -3.88 1.31
CA VAL A 69 6.88 -2.51 0.84
C VAL A 69 7.17 -2.43 -0.66
N GLU A 70 6.42 -1.60 -1.39
CA GLU A 70 6.75 -1.36 -2.79
C GLU A 70 8.14 -0.72 -2.88
N GLU A 71 9.02 -1.32 -3.70
CA GLU A 71 10.34 -0.78 -3.96
C GLU A 71 10.21 0.60 -4.62
N SER A 72 10.80 1.62 -4.01
CA SER A 72 10.82 2.95 -4.59
C SER A 72 11.54 2.96 -5.93
N LEU A 73 11.00 3.71 -6.91
CA LEU A 73 11.55 3.78 -8.26
C LEU A 73 13.01 4.26 -8.23
N GLN A 74 13.93 3.37 -8.62
CA GLN A 74 15.36 3.66 -8.67
C GLN A 74 15.79 4.32 -9.99
N LYS A 75 14.91 4.29 -11.02
CA LYS A 75 15.25 4.82 -12.34
C LYS A 75 14.48 6.10 -12.64
N PHE A 76 15.23 7.17 -12.84
CA PHE A 76 14.68 8.39 -13.41
C PHE A 76 14.15 8.11 -14.84
N ARG A 77 12.86 8.41 -15.03
CA ARG A 77 12.23 8.41 -16.35
C ARG A 77 11.91 9.85 -16.74
N PRO A 78 12.56 10.43 -17.76
CA PRO A 78 12.27 11.78 -18.22
C PRO A 78 10.77 11.96 -18.48
N GLY A 79 10.17 13.05 -17.98
CA GLY A 79 8.76 13.37 -18.18
C GLY A 79 7.76 12.79 -17.18
N LEU A 80 8.16 11.85 -16.31
CA LEU A 80 7.25 11.26 -15.31
C LEU A 80 7.39 11.85 -13.91
N SER A 81 8.61 12.15 -13.47
CA SER A 81 8.86 12.74 -12.15
C SER A 81 10.18 13.51 -12.15
N SER A 82 10.25 14.60 -11.37
CA SER A 82 11.51 15.30 -11.16
C SER A 82 12.46 14.48 -10.28
N ALA A 83 13.78 14.68 -10.42
CA ALA A 83 14.76 14.08 -9.53
C ALA A 83 14.49 14.43 -8.05
N LYS A 84 14.02 15.64 -7.78
CA LYS A 84 13.61 16.09 -6.44
C LYS A 84 12.45 15.25 -5.91
N THR A 85 11.44 14.98 -6.72
CA THR A 85 10.27 14.15 -6.33
C THR A 85 10.70 12.74 -5.98
N LEU A 86 11.53 12.10 -6.82
CA LEU A 86 12.03 10.75 -6.58
C LEU A 86 12.88 10.66 -5.32
N THR A 87 13.78 11.63 -5.13
CA THR A 87 14.62 11.71 -3.91
C THR A 87 13.77 11.89 -2.66
N THR A 88 12.74 12.73 -2.71
CA THR A 88 11.82 12.96 -1.58
C THR A 88 11.05 11.71 -1.26
N LEU A 89 10.54 11.01 -2.28
CA LEU A 89 9.80 9.75 -2.11
C LEU A 89 10.70 8.65 -1.51
N SER A 90 11.92 8.47 -2.02
CA SER A 90 12.86 7.49 -1.49
C SER A 90 13.27 7.79 -0.05
N LYS A 91 13.48 9.05 0.31
CA LYS A 91 13.74 9.45 1.70
C LYS A 91 12.55 9.10 2.60
N PHE A 92 11.35 9.44 2.17
CA PHE A 92 10.14 9.18 2.95
C PHE A 92 9.90 7.69 3.14
N ASN A 93 10.03 6.89 2.07
CA ASN A 93 9.96 5.45 2.13
C ASN A 93 10.95 4.88 3.18
N GLY A 94 12.22 5.28 3.11
CA GLY A 94 13.23 4.83 4.07
C GLY A 94 12.93 5.21 5.53
N ILE A 95 12.40 6.42 5.76
CA ILE A 95 12.02 6.86 7.12
C ILE A 95 10.86 6.01 7.65
N VAL A 96 9.80 5.81 6.86
CA VAL A 96 8.64 5.00 7.26
C VAL A 96 9.07 3.55 7.52
N CYS A 97 9.86 2.95 6.63
CA CYS A 97 10.38 1.60 6.79
C CYS A 97 11.19 1.45 8.09
N TYR A 98 12.09 2.39 8.36
CA TYR A 98 12.90 2.37 9.58
C TYR A 98 12.03 2.45 10.85
N LEU A 99 11.08 3.38 10.89
CA LEU A 99 10.19 3.54 12.04
C LEU A 99 9.28 2.32 12.24
N THR A 100 8.75 1.76 11.17
CA THR A 100 7.94 0.53 11.21
C THR A 100 8.75 -0.64 11.77
N ARG A 101 10.00 -0.81 11.28
CA ARG A 101 10.95 -1.78 11.81
C ARG A 101 11.20 -1.61 13.32
N GLN A 102 11.42 -0.37 13.77
CA GLN A 102 11.69 -0.09 15.21
C GLN A 102 10.50 -0.48 16.10
N VAL A 103 9.28 -0.36 15.61
CA VAL A 103 8.08 -0.64 16.41
C VAL A 103 7.66 -2.10 16.35
N PHE A 104 7.70 -2.71 15.17
CA PHE A 104 7.21 -4.08 14.97
C PHE A 104 8.33 -5.13 14.97
N GLY A 105 9.61 -4.72 14.98
CA GLY A 105 10.74 -5.63 15.06
C GLY A 105 11.04 -6.40 13.76
N LEU A 106 10.38 -6.05 12.65
CA LEU A 106 10.51 -6.73 11.36
C LEU A 106 11.26 -5.87 10.36
N ASP A 107 12.21 -6.48 9.64
CA ASP A 107 12.87 -5.81 8.53
C ASP A 107 11.91 -5.66 7.34
N PRO A 108 11.87 -4.47 6.70
CA PRO A 108 11.06 -4.28 5.49
C PRO A 108 11.65 -5.07 4.32
N GLU A 109 10.81 -5.81 3.63
CA GLU A 109 11.18 -6.51 2.40
C GLU A 109 10.67 -5.73 1.18
N PRO A 110 11.55 -5.07 0.40
CA PRO A 110 11.13 -4.31 -0.75
C PRO A 110 10.78 -5.26 -1.91
N ILE A 111 9.63 -5.04 -2.54
CA ILE A 111 9.19 -5.79 -3.71
C ILE A 111 9.02 -4.84 -4.89
N ASN A 112 9.70 -5.15 -6.00
CA ASN A 112 9.47 -4.44 -7.25
C ASN A 112 8.08 -4.74 -7.79
N VAL A 113 7.36 -3.72 -8.27
CA VAL A 113 5.98 -3.85 -8.74
C VAL A 113 5.79 -4.90 -9.84
N ASN A 114 6.77 -5.07 -10.74
CA ASN A 114 6.70 -6.09 -11.79
C ASN A 114 6.89 -7.51 -11.23
N THR A 115 7.77 -7.65 -10.22
CA THR A 115 7.94 -8.90 -9.47
C THR A 115 6.67 -9.24 -8.71
N ALA A 116 6.04 -8.25 -8.05
CA ALA A 116 4.78 -8.43 -7.36
C ALA A 116 3.68 -8.95 -8.29
N ARG A 117 3.49 -8.29 -9.44
CA ARG A 117 2.50 -8.70 -10.44
C ARG A 117 2.75 -10.12 -10.95
N LYS A 118 4.01 -10.46 -11.22
CA LYS A 118 4.38 -11.81 -11.66
C LYS A 118 4.10 -12.87 -10.59
N ALA A 119 4.39 -12.57 -9.33
CA ALA A 119 4.20 -13.50 -8.21
C ALA A 119 2.73 -13.90 -8.03
N VAL A 120 1.78 -12.98 -8.30
CA VAL A 120 0.33 -13.24 -8.24
C VAL A 120 -0.29 -13.59 -9.60
N GLY A 121 0.50 -13.73 -10.66
CA GLY A 121 0.01 -14.07 -12.01
C GLY A 121 -0.73 -12.92 -12.72
N LEU A 122 -0.64 -11.68 -12.22
CA LEU A 122 -1.32 -10.52 -12.79
C LEU A 122 -0.57 -10.01 -14.04
N LYS A 123 -1.26 -9.96 -15.17
CA LYS A 123 -0.73 -9.43 -16.42
C LYS A 123 -1.33 -8.06 -16.72
N ILE A 124 -0.47 -7.08 -16.99
CA ILE A 124 -0.88 -5.74 -17.42
C ILE A 124 -0.70 -5.64 -18.93
N PRO A 125 -1.78 -5.53 -19.74
CA PRO A 125 -1.67 -5.34 -21.17
C PRO A 125 -0.95 -4.04 -21.50
N ARG A 126 -0.17 -4.05 -22.58
CA ARG A 126 0.56 -2.85 -23.03
C ARG A 126 -0.42 -1.72 -23.37
N GLY A 127 -0.17 -0.53 -22.84
CA GLY A 127 -0.98 0.65 -23.09
C GLY A 127 -2.22 0.79 -22.21
N SER A 128 -2.49 -0.17 -21.32
CA SER A 128 -3.61 -0.09 -20.36
C SER A 128 -3.24 0.70 -19.10
N ASN A 129 -4.26 1.16 -18.39
CA ASN A 129 -4.08 1.80 -17.08
C ASN A 129 -3.79 0.74 -16.01
N SER A 130 -2.53 0.63 -15.61
CA SER A 130 -2.09 -0.38 -14.64
C SER A 130 -2.78 -0.25 -13.28
N LYS A 131 -3.05 0.97 -12.80
CA LYS A 131 -3.75 1.19 -11.52
C LYS A 131 -5.18 0.67 -11.55
N GLN A 132 -5.89 0.90 -12.65
CA GLN A 132 -7.24 0.39 -12.81
C GLN A 132 -7.24 -1.15 -12.86
N ILE A 133 -6.31 -1.77 -13.59
CA ILE A 133 -6.24 -3.24 -13.69
C ILE A 133 -5.91 -3.88 -12.35
N VAL A 134 -4.98 -3.30 -11.58
CA VAL A 134 -4.69 -3.80 -10.22
C VAL A 134 -5.94 -3.70 -9.34
N HIS A 135 -6.64 -2.57 -9.35
CA HIS A 135 -7.88 -2.41 -8.61
C HIS A 135 -8.96 -3.42 -9.02
N GLU A 136 -9.18 -3.61 -10.31
CA GLU A 136 -10.15 -4.60 -10.86
C GLU A 136 -9.77 -6.03 -10.45
N TRP A 137 -8.47 -6.35 -10.46
CA TRP A 137 -7.98 -7.64 -10.01
C TRP A 137 -8.25 -7.86 -8.51
N VAL A 138 -7.95 -6.89 -7.64
CA VAL A 138 -8.25 -6.99 -6.20
C VAL A 138 -9.75 -7.15 -5.98
N SER A 139 -10.58 -6.41 -6.72
CA SER A 139 -12.04 -6.49 -6.63
C SER A 139 -12.60 -7.86 -7.06
N ALA A 140 -11.88 -8.57 -7.94
CA ALA A 140 -12.25 -9.93 -8.36
C ALA A 140 -11.78 -11.01 -7.39
N GLU A 141 -10.67 -10.76 -6.67
CA GLU A 141 -10.08 -11.68 -5.68
C GLU A 141 -10.71 -11.57 -4.29
N THR A 142 -11.42 -10.46 -4.00
CA THR A 142 -11.91 -10.15 -2.66
C THR A 142 -13.34 -9.59 -2.70
N ASP A 143 -14.07 -9.74 -1.60
CA ASP A 143 -15.38 -9.11 -1.38
C ASP A 143 -15.25 -7.73 -0.70
N PHE A 144 -14.11 -7.05 -0.87
CA PHE A 144 -13.85 -5.78 -0.21
C PHE A 144 -14.73 -4.66 -0.75
N GLU A 145 -15.44 -3.96 0.14
CA GLU A 145 -16.25 -2.80 -0.19
C GLU A 145 -15.39 -1.52 -0.29
N TRP A 146 -15.17 -1.06 -1.51
CA TRP A 146 -14.32 0.10 -1.76
C TRP A 146 -14.98 1.40 -1.32
N PRO A 147 -14.22 2.31 -0.68
CA PRO A 147 -14.76 3.61 -0.29
C PRO A 147 -15.05 4.47 -1.52
N THR A 148 -16.20 5.15 -1.47
CA THR A 148 -16.71 6.01 -2.54
C THR A 148 -16.91 7.44 -2.06
N LYS A 149 -17.09 8.36 -3.00
CA LYS A 149 -17.49 9.75 -2.77
C LYS A 149 -18.50 10.20 -3.80
N ILE A 150 -19.41 11.12 -3.39
CA ILE A 150 -20.33 11.79 -4.32
C ILE A 150 -19.66 13.05 -4.86
N LEU A 151 -19.61 13.19 -6.18
CA LEU A 151 -19.04 14.36 -6.83
C LEU A 151 -19.91 15.60 -6.57
N ARG A 152 -19.29 16.66 -6.06
CA ARG A 152 -20.00 17.90 -5.68
C ARG A 152 -20.08 18.94 -6.80
N GLY A 153 -19.38 18.74 -7.92
CA GLY A 153 -19.31 19.70 -9.02
C GLY A 153 -18.95 19.05 -10.36
N GLY A 154 -18.93 19.87 -11.43
CA GLY A 154 -18.60 19.44 -12.79
C GLY A 154 -19.73 18.67 -13.49
N PRO A 155 -19.48 18.16 -14.73
CA PRO A 155 -20.50 17.46 -15.54
C PRO A 155 -21.05 16.19 -14.90
N ARG A 156 -20.30 15.59 -13.95
CA ARG A 156 -20.67 14.36 -13.24
C ARG A 156 -21.15 14.62 -11.81
N LYS A 157 -21.60 15.84 -11.50
CA LYS A 157 -22.14 16.17 -10.16
C LYS A 157 -23.25 15.19 -9.76
N GLY A 158 -23.18 14.69 -8.53
CA GLY A 158 -24.14 13.72 -7.98
C GLY A 158 -23.81 12.26 -8.27
N GLN A 159 -22.82 11.96 -9.12
CA GLN A 159 -22.38 10.59 -9.33
C GLN A 159 -21.52 10.12 -8.16
N GLU A 160 -21.73 8.87 -7.77
CA GLU A 160 -20.87 8.15 -6.85
C GLU A 160 -19.66 7.59 -7.62
N VAL A 161 -18.47 7.84 -7.09
CA VAL A 161 -17.20 7.38 -7.68
C VAL A 161 -16.27 6.90 -6.57
N LEU A 162 -15.33 6.01 -6.93
CA LEU A 162 -14.25 5.62 -6.02
C LEU A 162 -13.45 6.85 -5.57
N ILE A 163 -12.97 6.82 -4.34
CA ILE A 163 -11.94 7.78 -3.92
C ILE A 163 -10.60 7.41 -4.57
N ASP A 164 -9.74 8.40 -4.82
CA ASP A 164 -8.45 8.17 -5.50
C ASP A 164 -7.51 7.22 -4.72
N ALA A 165 -7.64 7.22 -3.39
CA ALA A 165 -6.88 6.34 -2.49
C ALA A 165 -7.16 4.84 -2.70
N CYS A 166 -8.25 4.45 -3.35
CA CYS A 166 -8.54 3.04 -3.67
C CYS A 166 -7.44 2.39 -4.50
N TYR A 167 -6.77 3.16 -5.35
CA TYR A 167 -5.65 2.66 -6.16
C TYR A 167 -4.40 2.38 -5.30
N ASP A 168 -4.09 3.24 -4.34
CA ASP A 168 -2.97 3.05 -3.41
C ASP A 168 -3.27 1.88 -2.45
N MET A 169 -4.53 1.72 -2.05
CA MET A 169 -4.99 0.55 -1.27
C MET A 169 -4.83 -0.76 -2.07
N ALA A 170 -5.21 -0.76 -3.34
CA ALA A 170 -5.07 -1.93 -4.22
C ALA A 170 -3.59 -2.29 -4.45
N ASP A 171 -2.71 -1.30 -4.62
CA ASP A 171 -1.27 -1.52 -4.73
C ASP A 171 -0.69 -2.10 -3.42
N ALA A 172 -1.13 -1.64 -2.24
CA ALA A 172 -0.73 -2.20 -0.96
C ALA A 172 -1.18 -3.67 -0.78
N TYR A 173 -2.40 -4.01 -1.21
CA TYR A 173 -2.87 -5.40 -1.24
C TYR A 173 -2.01 -6.27 -2.16
N LEU A 174 -1.72 -5.79 -3.37
CA LEU A 174 -0.84 -6.50 -4.32
C LEU A 174 0.52 -6.81 -3.70
N ILE A 175 1.14 -5.84 -3.00
CA ILE A 175 2.43 -6.01 -2.33
C ILE A 175 2.34 -7.06 -1.23
N ALA A 176 1.33 -7.01 -0.36
CA ALA A 176 1.14 -8.00 0.70
C ALA A 176 0.94 -9.43 0.14
N ARG A 177 0.05 -9.59 -0.85
CA ARG A 177 -0.21 -10.89 -1.51
C ARG A 177 1.01 -11.45 -2.24
N ALA A 178 1.75 -10.58 -2.94
CA ALA A 178 2.98 -10.97 -3.60
C ALA A 178 4.03 -11.43 -2.60
N GLY A 179 4.20 -10.71 -1.48
CA GLY A 179 5.12 -11.10 -0.41
C GLY A 179 4.81 -12.49 0.13
N GLN A 180 3.55 -12.77 0.49
CA GLN A 180 3.14 -14.10 0.94
C GLN A 180 3.40 -15.20 -0.12
N SER A 181 3.17 -14.88 -1.40
CA SER A 181 3.41 -15.85 -2.49
C SER A 181 4.90 -16.15 -2.69
N LEU A 182 5.78 -15.14 -2.51
CA LEU A 182 7.23 -15.30 -2.65
C LEU A 182 7.80 -16.13 -1.50
N VAL A 183 7.40 -15.87 -0.26
CA VAL A 183 7.85 -16.65 0.91
C VAL A 183 7.47 -18.13 0.75
N LYS A 184 6.23 -18.44 0.35
CA LYS A 184 5.78 -19.83 0.14
C LYS A 184 6.50 -20.57 -0.99
N GLN A 185 7.20 -19.87 -1.88
CA GLN A 185 7.99 -20.49 -2.97
C GLN A 185 9.42 -20.82 -2.53
N GLU A 186 9.91 -20.25 -1.44
CA GLU A 186 11.24 -20.46 -0.89
C GLU A 186 11.29 -21.60 0.17
N GLU A 187 10.14 -22.04 0.66
CA GLU A 187 9.96 -23.21 1.52
C GLU A 187 9.81 -24.52 0.70
#